data_6a791740088885de8c8d04518601cf76
#
_entry.id   6a791740088885de8c8d04518601cf76
#
_cell.length_a   1.000
_cell.length_b   1.000
_cell.length_c   1.000
_cell.angle_alpha   90.00
_cell.angle_beta   90.00
_cell.angle_gamma   90.00
#
_symmetry.space_group_name_H-M   'P 1'
#
loop_
_entity.id
_entity.type
_entity.pdbx_description
1 polymer ?
#
loop_
_entity_poly.entity_id
_entity_poly.type
_entity_poly.pdbx_seq_one_letter_code
_entity_poly.pdbx_strand_id
1 'polypeptide(L)'
;LAYLSLDDVGRYLDEIERQSYPVSEIAFTGGEPFMNRDLPDMLSESLGRGYRALILTNAMKPMLNKRRQLLDIQSRHGEALTLRVSIDSHEPEKHEAIRGVETWQPMISGLRWLADNEFNLAVAGRTCWEETEETARRGYAALFAANGIAIDADDPARLVLFPEMDALRDVPEITVNCWDILGIKPETIMCATSRMVAKRKGADA
;
A
#
# COMPACT_ATOMS: atom_id res chain seq x y z
N LEU A 1 -3.34 9.64 16.26
CA LEU A 1 -2.43 8.51 16.13
C LEU A 1 -1.00 8.95 16.43
N ALA A 2 -0.14 8.04 16.87
CA ALA A 2 1.30 8.21 17.06
C ALA A 2 2.06 7.24 16.15
N TYR A 3 3.33 7.51 15.93
CA TYR A 3 4.18 6.55 15.22
C TYR A 3 4.47 5.33 16.12
N LEU A 4 4.47 4.15 15.51
CA LEU A 4 5.07 2.96 16.12
C LEU A 4 6.59 3.14 16.20
N SER A 5 7.20 2.66 17.25
CA SER A 5 8.66 2.55 17.37
C SER A 5 9.15 1.20 16.84
N LEU A 6 10.46 1.06 16.62
CA LEU A 6 11.05 -0.23 16.29
C LEU A 6 10.75 -1.29 17.37
N ASP A 7 10.81 -0.91 18.65
CA ASP A 7 10.48 -1.79 19.77
C ASP A 7 9.02 -2.27 19.76
N ASP A 8 8.08 -1.39 19.37
CA ASP A 8 6.68 -1.78 19.22
C ASP A 8 6.55 -2.87 18.15
N VAL A 9 7.16 -2.68 16.98
CA VAL A 9 7.14 -3.66 15.88
C VAL A 9 7.81 -4.96 16.31
N GLY A 10 8.99 -4.89 16.95
CA GLY A 10 9.71 -6.06 17.46
C GLY A 10 8.84 -6.90 18.39
N ARG A 11 8.14 -6.27 19.34
CA ARG A 11 7.23 -6.98 20.27
C ARG A 11 6.11 -7.73 19.54
N TYR A 12 5.51 -7.14 18.51
CA TYR A 12 4.48 -7.82 17.72
C TYR A 12 5.04 -8.97 16.88
N LEU A 13 6.23 -8.80 16.31
CA LEU A 13 6.91 -9.89 15.59
C LEU A 13 7.23 -11.06 16.54
N ASP A 14 7.72 -10.77 17.74
CA ASP A 14 7.96 -11.77 18.79
C ASP A 14 6.68 -12.49 19.20
N GLU A 15 5.55 -11.76 19.26
CA GLU A 15 4.24 -12.36 19.57
C GLU A 15 3.78 -13.29 18.45
N ILE A 16 3.91 -12.87 17.20
CA ILE A 16 3.57 -13.68 16.01
C ILE A 16 4.33 -15.01 16.06
N GLU A 17 5.64 -14.96 16.28
CA GLU A 17 6.51 -16.14 16.35
C GLU A 17 6.15 -17.04 17.54
N ARG A 18 6.01 -16.47 18.73
CA ARG A 18 5.68 -17.20 19.96
C ARG A 18 4.33 -17.92 19.87
N GLN A 19 3.35 -17.29 19.23
CA GLN A 19 2.00 -17.85 19.06
C GLN A 19 1.87 -18.71 17.79
N SER A 20 2.91 -18.76 16.98
CA SER A 20 2.91 -19.46 15.68
C SER A 20 1.76 -19.02 14.76
N TYR A 21 1.45 -17.71 14.74
CA TYR A 21 0.45 -17.18 13.84
C TYR A 21 0.92 -17.32 12.38
N PRO A 22 0.04 -17.74 11.45
CA PRO A 22 0.41 -17.96 10.05
C PRO A 22 0.51 -16.64 9.28
N VAL A 23 1.30 -15.69 9.79
CA VAL A 23 1.55 -14.40 9.15
C VAL A 23 2.65 -14.55 8.11
N SER A 24 2.41 -14.07 6.89
CA SER A 24 3.38 -14.10 5.79
C SER A 24 3.86 -12.72 5.35
N GLU A 25 3.11 -11.67 5.71
CA GLU A 25 3.40 -10.31 5.25
C GLU A 25 3.11 -9.29 6.35
N ILE A 26 4.01 -8.33 6.50
CA ILE A 26 3.84 -7.16 7.39
C ILE A 26 3.65 -5.93 6.52
N ALA A 27 2.50 -5.26 6.69
CA ALA A 27 2.18 -4.05 5.95
C ALA A 27 2.35 -2.79 6.80
N PHE A 28 3.03 -1.80 6.25
CA PHE A 28 3.22 -0.48 6.87
C PHE A 28 2.38 0.56 6.14
N THR A 29 1.48 1.19 6.89
CA THR A 29 0.57 2.21 6.39
C THR A 29 0.39 3.32 7.44
N GLY A 30 -0.41 4.33 7.12
CA GLY A 30 -0.69 5.48 7.97
C GLY A 30 -0.84 6.72 7.12
N GLY A 31 -0.56 7.92 7.61
CA GLY A 31 -0.56 9.12 6.77
C GLY A 31 0.48 9.00 5.64
N GLU A 32 1.74 9.02 6.00
CA GLU A 32 2.86 8.68 5.12
C GLU A 32 3.91 7.93 5.96
N PRO A 33 4.12 6.63 5.72
CA PRO A 33 5.01 5.80 6.55
C PRO A 33 6.44 6.32 6.61
N PHE A 34 6.96 6.90 5.52
CA PHE A 34 8.31 7.44 5.47
C PHE A 34 8.53 8.71 6.31
N MET A 35 7.47 9.28 6.87
CA MET A 35 7.59 10.30 7.93
C MET A 35 8.05 9.70 9.26
N ASN A 36 7.87 8.40 9.47
CA ASN A 36 8.46 7.69 10.60
C ASN A 36 9.96 7.47 10.34
N ARG A 37 10.79 8.01 11.23
CA ARG A 37 12.25 7.88 11.11
C ARG A 37 12.72 6.44 11.25
N ASP A 38 12.01 5.62 12.02
CA ASP A 38 12.38 4.24 12.36
C ASP A 38 11.90 3.23 11.28
N LEU A 39 11.15 3.68 10.26
CA LEU A 39 10.60 2.79 9.22
C LEU A 39 11.66 1.90 8.53
N PRO A 40 12.85 2.41 8.13
CA PRO A 40 13.86 1.54 7.50
C PRO A 40 14.32 0.40 8.41
N ASP A 41 14.43 0.65 9.70
CA ASP A 41 14.84 -0.37 10.67
C ASP A 41 13.73 -1.38 10.91
N MET A 42 12.46 -0.93 10.98
CA MET A 42 11.29 -1.81 11.04
C MET A 42 11.17 -2.73 9.82
N LEU A 43 11.46 -2.21 8.63
CA LEU A 43 11.49 -3.00 7.40
C LEU A 43 12.60 -4.05 7.46
N SER A 44 13.80 -3.64 7.85
CA SER A 44 14.95 -4.53 7.98
C SER A 44 14.68 -5.65 9.00
N GLU A 45 14.03 -5.32 10.11
CA GLU A 45 13.64 -6.29 11.14
C GLU A 45 12.61 -7.28 10.62
N SER A 46 11.53 -6.80 9.99
CA SER A 46 10.47 -7.65 9.45
C SER A 46 10.98 -8.58 8.35
N LEU A 47 11.72 -8.03 7.38
CA LEU A 47 12.31 -8.78 6.29
C LEU A 47 13.40 -9.76 6.77
N GLY A 48 14.19 -9.34 7.75
CA GLY A 48 15.25 -10.18 8.36
C GLY A 48 14.70 -11.42 9.07
N ARG A 49 13.46 -11.35 9.59
CA ARG A 49 12.74 -12.49 10.16
C ARG A 49 12.02 -13.37 9.13
N GLY A 50 12.14 -13.05 7.83
CA GLY A 50 11.59 -13.85 6.75
C GLY A 50 10.15 -13.47 6.33
N TYR A 51 9.58 -12.41 6.87
CA TYR A 51 8.29 -11.88 6.39
C TYR A 51 8.48 -11.11 5.09
N ARG A 52 7.45 -11.08 4.25
CA ARG A 52 7.34 -10.07 3.20
C ARG A 52 6.95 -8.74 3.82
N ALA A 53 7.36 -7.65 3.21
CA ALA A 53 6.97 -6.32 3.64
C ALA A 53 6.25 -5.56 2.53
N LEU A 54 5.12 -4.94 2.86
CA LEU A 54 4.36 -4.06 1.99
C LEU A 54 4.33 -2.65 2.58
N ILE A 55 4.71 -1.64 1.80
CA ILE A 55 4.62 -0.23 2.21
C ILE A 55 3.59 0.47 1.34
N LEU A 56 2.61 1.14 1.97
CA LEU A 56 1.69 2.03 1.28
C LEU A 56 2.21 3.47 1.40
N THR A 57 2.56 4.09 0.28
CA THR A 57 3.23 5.40 0.27
C THR A 57 2.67 6.31 -0.82
N ASN A 58 2.83 7.62 -0.63
CA ASN A 58 2.58 8.61 -1.69
C ASN A 58 3.80 8.81 -2.63
N ALA A 59 4.89 8.10 -2.40
CA ALA A 59 6.13 8.12 -3.15
C ALA A 59 6.81 9.51 -3.27
N MET A 60 6.48 10.45 -2.40
CA MET A 60 6.99 11.82 -2.47
C MET A 60 8.32 12.00 -1.69
N LYS A 61 8.67 13.26 -1.39
CA LYS A 61 9.91 13.66 -0.74
C LYS A 61 10.27 12.87 0.53
N PRO A 62 9.34 12.51 1.45
CA PRO A 62 9.71 11.71 2.63
C PRO A 62 10.36 10.38 2.26
N MET A 63 9.81 9.66 1.26
CA MET A 63 10.38 8.42 0.74
C MET A 63 11.76 8.67 0.09
N LEU A 64 11.84 9.68 -0.78
CA LEU A 64 13.09 10.01 -1.48
C LEU A 64 14.23 10.41 -0.53
N ASN A 65 13.93 10.92 0.66
CA ASN A 65 14.94 11.19 1.69
C ASN A 65 15.55 9.90 2.27
N LYS A 66 14.89 8.74 2.09
CA LYS A 66 15.34 7.43 2.57
C LYS A 66 15.96 6.56 1.46
N ARG A 67 16.26 7.11 0.28
CA ARG A 67 16.72 6.39 -0.91
C ARG A 67 17.87 5.41 -0.63
N ARG A 68 18.88 5.83 0.11
CA ARG A 68 20.06 4.98 0.39
C ARG A 68 19.68 3.75 1.22
N GLN A 69 18.85 3.94 2.23
CA GLN A 69 18.36 2.85 3.09
C GLN A 69 17.44 1.90 2.29
N LEU A 70 16.56 2.46 1.44
CA LEU A 70 15.68 1.66 0.59
C LEU A 70 16.48 0.79 -0.39
N LEU A 71 17.49 1.36 -1.06
CA LEU A 71 18.37 0.59 -1.97
C LEU A 71 19.13 -0.51 -1.25
N ASP A 72 19.63 -0.25 -0.04
CA ASP A 72 20.32 -1.25 0.77
C ASP A 72 19.36 -2.39 1.18
N ILE A 73 18.13 -2.06 1.58
CA ILE A 73 17.10 -3.07 1.91
C ILE A 73 16.70 -3.87 0.67
N GLN A 74 16.43 -3.18 -0.45
CA GLN A 74 16.06 -3.81 -1.71
C GLN A 74 17.16 -4.75 -2.21
N SER A 75 18.44 -4.36 -2.13
CA SER A 75 19.56 -5.22 -2.54
C SER A 75 19.70 -6.51 -1.73
N ARG A 76 19.24 -6.50 -0.47
CA ARG A 76 19.28 -7.67 0.42
C ARG A 76 18.04 -8.56 0.33
N HIS A 77 16.89 -7.96 0.07
CA HIS A 77 15.61 -8.67 0.21
C HIS A 77 14.80 -8.75 -1.09
N GLY A 78 15.16 -7.96 -2.13
CA GLY A 78 14.58 -8.06 -3.47
C GLY A 78 13.05 -7.98 -3.47
N GLU A 79 12.43 -8.98 -4.05
CA GLU A 79 10.97 -9.06 -4.23
C GLU A 79 10.17 -9.21 -2.91
N ALA A 80 10.83 -9.51 -1.81
CA ALA A 80 10.15 -9.58 -0.51
C ALA A 80 9.69 -8.19 -0.02
N LEU A 81 10.25 -7.10 -0.57
CA LEU A 81 9.83 -5.73 -0.31
C LEU A 81 8.96 -5.19 -1.45
N THR A 82 7.69 -4.94 -1.18
CA THR A 82 6.76 -4.31 -2.14
C THR A 82 6.43 -2.87 -1.72
N LEU A 83 6.55 -1.93 -2.65
CA LEU A 83 6.03 -0.58 -2.46
C LEU A 83 4.75 -0.39 -3.27
N ARG A 84 3.66 -0.08 -2.58
CA ARG A 84 2.38 0.24 -3.20
C ARG A 84 2.19 1.75 -3.19
N VAL A 85 2.27 2.35 -4.37
CA VAL A 85 2.14 3.80 -4.53
C VAL A 85 0.68 4.19 -4.68
N SER A 86 0.24 5.16 -3.89
CA SER A 86 -1.12 5.68 -3.95
C SER A 86 -1.25 6.71 -5.06
N ILE A 87 -2.02 6.38 -6.10
CA ILE A 87 -2.32 7.24 -7.23
C ILE A 87 -3.84 7.23 -7.40
N ASP A 88 -4.54 8.25 -6.88
CA ASP A 88 -6.00 8.23 -6.84
C ASP A 88 -6.67 8.34 -8.22
N SER A 89 -5.99 8.90 -9.22
CA SER A 89 -6.41 8.90 -10.62
C SER A 89 -5.21 8.87 -11.56
N HIS A 90 -5.39 8.35 -12.75
CA HIS A 90 -4.41 8.43 -13.85
C HIS A 90 -4.34 9.82 -14.50
N GLU A 91 -5.27 10.72 -14.14
CA GLU A 91 -5.33 12.11 -14.60
C GLU A 91 -4.79 13.05 -13.51
N PRO A 92 -3.84 13.97 -13.85
CA PRO A 92 -3.24 14.87 -12.87
C PRO A 92 -4.24 15.70 -12.08
N GLU A 93 -5.18 16.32 -12.77
CA GLU A 93 -6.16 17.21 -12.15
C GLU A 93 -7.07 16.49 -11.16
N LYS A 94 -7.49 15.27 -11.50
CA LYS A 94 -8.31 14.43 -10.62
C LYS A 94 -7.53 13.93 -9.41
N HIS A 95 -6.27 13.53 -9.62
CA HIS A 95 -5.37 13.14 -8.53
C HIS A 95 -5.17 14.30 -7.56
N GLU A 96 -4.85 15.50 -8.07
CA GLU A 96 -4.60 16.69 -7.24
C GLU A 96 -5.87 17.22 -6.57
N ALA A 97 -7.05 17.01 -7.15
CA ALA A 97 -8.31 17.31 -6.49
C ALA A 97 -8.52 16.53 -5.19
N ILE A 98 -8.00 15.29 -5.11
CA ILE A 98 -8.08 14.44 -3.91
C ILE A 98 -6.90 14.67 -2.96
N ARG A 99 -5.67 14.74 -3.51
CA ARG A 99 -4.42 14.76 -2.74
C ARG A 99 -3.90 16.16 -2.42
N GLY A 100 -4.42 17.17 -3.11
CA GLY A 100 -3.95 18.54 -3.03
C GLY A 100 -3.09 18.93 -4.22
N VAL A 101 -3.02 20.25 -4.44
CA VAL A 101 -2.26 20.84 -5.54
C VAL A 101 -0.76 20.53 -5.46
N GLU A 102 -0.09 20.46 -6.62
CA GLU A 102 1.35 20.19 -6.75
C GLU A 102 1.80 18.83 -6.20
N THR A 103 0.89 17.85 -6.07
CA THR A 103 1.25 16.49 -5.60
C THR A 103 1.60 15.55 -6.74
N TRP A 104 1.10 15.81 -7.96
CA TRP A 104 1.28 14.94 -9.11
C TRP A 104 2.76 14.74 -9.50
N GLN A 105 3.47 15.82 -9.77
CA GLN A 105 4.85 15.74 -10.26
C GLN A 105 5.81 15.11 -9.23
N PRO A 106 5.76 15.46 -7.93
CA PRO A 106 6.55 14.79 -6.92
C PRO A 106 6.26 13.29 -6.81
N MET A 107 4.99 12.88 -6.89
CA MET A 107 4.57 11.48 -6.85
C MET A 107 5.10 10.70 -8.07
N ILE A 108 4.89 11.21 -9.29
CA ILE A 108 5.40 10.59 -10.52
C ILE A 108 6.92 10.48 -10.50
N SER A 109 7.62 11.51 -10.02
CA SER A 109 9.09 11.48 -9.89
C SER A 109 9.55 10.38 -8.93
N GLY A 110 8.85 10.19 -7.82
CA GLY A 110 9.14 9.11 -6.87
C GLY A 110 8.83 7.73 -7.45
N LEU A 111 7.69 7.58 -8.13
CA LEU A 111 7.31 6.32 -8.78
C LEU A 111 8.32 5.92 -9.86
N ARG A 112 8.76 6.88 -10.71
CA ARG A 112 9.81 6.62 -11.71
C ARG A 112 11.12 6.22 -11.05
N TRP A 113 11.54 6.93 -9.99
CA TRP A 113 12.75 6.56 -9.27
C TRP A 113 12.68 5.12 -8.72
N LEU A 114 11.54 4.70 -8.20
CA LEU A 114 11.34 3.32 -7.74
C LEU A 114 11.42 2.32 -8.91
N ALA A 115 10.79 2.63 -10.04
CA ALA A 115 10.83 1.79 -11.24
C ALA A 115 12.24 1.67 -11.82
N ASP A 116 12.97 2.79 -11.94
CA ASP A 116 14.36 2.86 -12.45
C ASP A 116 15.34 2.05 -11.56
N ASN A 117 15.00 1.82 -10.29
CA ASN A 117 15.79 1.02 -9.35
C ASN A 117 15.19 -0.38 -9.11
N GLU A 118 14.31 -0.84 -9.99
CA GLU A 118 13.77 -2.21 -10.04
C GLU A 118 13.10 -2.67 -8.73
N PHE A 119 12.44 -1.75 -8.03
CA PHE A 119 11.62 -2.12 -6.88
C PHE A 119 10.40 -2.94 -7.30
N ASN A 120 10.00 -3.88 -6.45
CA ASN A 120 8.74 -4.59 -6.62
C ASN A 120 7.57 -3.64 -6.36
N LEU A 121 6.87 -3.23 -7.43
CA LEU A 121 5.88 -2.15 -7.39
C LEU A 121 4.45 -2.66 -7.52
N ALA A 122 3.56 -1.98 -6.82
CA ALA A 122 2.12 -2.01 -7.03
C ALA A 122 1.56 -0.58 -6.94
N VAL A 123 0.37 -0.38 -7.44
CA VAL A 123 -0.34 0.89 -7.37
C VAL A 123 -1.71 0.69 -6.72
N ALA A 124 -2.09 1.65 -5.89
CA ALA A 124 -3.44 1.77 -5.35
C ALA A 124 -4.11 2.99 -5.97
N GLY A 125 -5.13 2.75 -6.78
CA GLY A 125 -5.93 3.76 -7.44
C GLY A 125 -7.37 3.79 -6.95
N ARG A 126 -8.18 4.68 -7.52
CA ARG A 126 -9.62 4.75 -7.28
C ARG A 126 -10.37 4.77 -8.60
N THR A 127 -11.60 4.25 -8.58
CA THR A 127 -12.58 4.50 -9.62
C THR A 127 -13.46 5.66 -9.14
N CYS A 128 -13.20 6.85 -9.68
CA CYS A 128 -13.88 8.09 -9.34
C CYS A 128 -14.61 8.65 -10.56
N TRP A 129 -15.49 9.62 -10.35
CA TRP A 129 -16.16 10.38 -11.41
C TRP A 129 -16.89 9.52 -12.43
N GLU A 130 -17.66 8.52 -11.96
CA GLU A 130 -18.46 7.62 -12.80
C GLU A 130 -17.62 6.79 -13.82
N GLU A 131 -16.34 6.69 -13.60
CA GLU A 131 -15.41 5.92 -14.43
C GLU A 131 -15.60 4.41 -14.19
N THR A 132 -15.66 3.64 -15.26
CA THR A 132 -15.65 2.17 -15.15
C THR A 132 -14.26 1.66 -14.82
N GLU A 133 -14.18 0.49 -14.16
CA GLU A 133 -12.88 -0.14 -13.86
C GLU A 133 -12.05 -0.37 -15.11
N GLU A 134 -12.68 -0.80 -16.22
CA GLU A 134 -11.99 -1.00 -17.50
C GLU A 134 -11.37 0.31 -18.05
N THR A 135 -12.10 1.43 -17.95
CA THR A 135 -11.60 2.74 -18.37
C THR A 135 -10.45 3.20 -17.48
N ALA A 136 -10.59 3.02 -16.17
CA ALA A 136 -9.53 3.34 -15.23
C ALA A 136 -8.25 2.53 -15.52
N ARG A 137 -8.36 1.20 -15.69
CA ARG A 137 -7.21 0.33 -16.00
C ARG A 137 -6.51 0.74 -17.28
N ARG A 138 -7.24 1.08 -18.35
CA ARG A 138 -6.65 1.62 -19.60
C ARG A 138 -5.93 2.94 -19.38
N GLY A 139 -6.48 3.83 -18.56
CA GLY A 139 -5.86 5.10 -18.19
C GLY A 139 -4.56 4.89 -17.42
N TYR A 140 -4.57 4.01 -16.43
CA TYR A 140 -3.35 3.65 -15.68
C TYR A 140 -2.31 2.95 -16.56
N ALA A 141 -2.71 2.06 -17.48
CA ALA A 141 -1.80 1.44 -18.44
C ALA A 141 -1.10 2.49 -19.32
N ALA A 142 -1.84 3.48 -19.83
CA ALA A 142 -1.27 4.59 -20.58
C ALA A 142 -0.32 5.45 -19.73
N LEU A 143 -0.67 5.74 -18.48
CA LEU A 143 0.18 6.45 -17.53
C LEU A 143 1.49 5.70 -17.28
N PHE A 144 1.43 4.39 -17.04
CA PHE A 144 2.61 3.56 -16.81
C PHE A 144 3.52 3.53 -18.04
N ALA A 145 2.95 3.29 -19.21
CA ALA A 145 3.69 3.28 -20.48
C ALA A 145 4.38 4.64 -20.74
N ALA A 146 3.67 5.76 -20.54
CA ALA A 146 4.23 7.11 -20.75
C ALA A 146 5.38 7.45 -19.80
N ASN A 147 5.48 6.75 -18.66
CA ASN A 147 6.51 6.97 -17.64
C ASN A 147 7.57 5.86 -17.57
N GLY A 148 7.52 4.87 -18.47
CA GLY A 148 8.48 3.75 -18.49
C GLY A 148 8.35 2.81 -17.29
N ILE A 149 7.13 2.67 -16.73
CA ILE A 149 6.86 1.87 -15.56
C ILE A 149 6.32 0.51 -15.99
N ALA A 150 7.00 -0.57 -15.60
CA ALA A 150 6.64 -1.93 -15.96
C ALA A 150 5.63 -2.54 -14.97
N ILE A 151 4.43 -1.96 -14.92
CA ILE A 151 3.29 -2.49 -14.14
C ILE A 151 2.21 -2.94 -15.11
N ASP A 152 1.74 -4.18 -14.97
CA ASP A 152 0.56 -4.65 -15.67
C ASP A 152 -0.70 -4.08 -14.98
N ALA A 153 -1.41 -3.21 -15.68
CA ALA A 153 -2.61 -2.58 -15.15
C ALA A 153 -3.82 -3.53 -15.10
N ASP A 154 -3.77 -4.67 -15.78
CA ASP A 154 -4.83 -5.67 -15.74
C ASP A 154 -4.64 -6.68 -14.60
N ASP A 155 -3.44 -6.75 -14.02
CA ASP A 155 -3.18 -7.56 -12.82
C ASP A 155 -3.75 -6.86 -11.57
N PRO A 156 -4.80 -7.42 -10.92
CA PRO A 156 -5.39 -6.81 -9.72
C PRO A 156 -4.45 -6.83 -8.50
N ALA A 157 -3.39 -7.61 -8.51
CA ALA A 157 -2.36 -7.57 -7.46
C ALA A 157 -1.40 -6.39 -7.65
N ARG A 158 -1.21 -5.95 -8.90
CA ARG A 158 -0.33 -4.83 -9.27
C ARG A 158 -1.05 -3.49 -9.32
N LEU A 159 -2.30 -3.46 -9.78
CA LEU A 159 -3.16 -2.28 -9.73
C LEU A 159 -4.44 -2.62 -8.97
N VAL A 160 -4.48 -2.20 -7.70
CA VAL A 160 -5.68 -2.29 -6.86
C VAL A 160 -6.50 -1.04 -7.05
N LEU A 161 -7.74 -1.18 -7.52
CA LEU A 161 -8.68 -0.07 -7.67
C LEU A 161 -9.72 -0.12 -6.57
N PHE A 162 -9.81 0.96 -5.80
CA PHE A 162 -10.83 1.11 -4.77
C PHE A 162 -12.02 1.89 -5.35
N PRO A 163 -13.25 1.37 -5.23
CA PRO A 163 -14.43 2.12 -5.61
C PRO A 163 -14.58 3.36 -4.72
N GLU A 164 -15.04 4.45 -5.33
CA GLU A 164 -15.45 5.60 -4.54
C GLU A 164 -16.72 5.26 -3.77
N MET A 165 -16.69 5.54 -2.47
CA MET A 165 -17.84 5.33 -1.60
C MET A 165 -18.59 6.64 -1.43
N ASP A 166 -19.83 6.70 -1.94
CA ASP A 166 -20.74 7.80 -1.71
C ASP A 166 -21.44 7.61 -0.36
N ALA A 167 -21.11 8.47 0.61
CA ALA A 167 -21.71 8.42 1.94
C ALA A 167 -23.21 8.72 1.96
N LEU A 168 -23.78 9.24 0.87
CA LEU A 168 -25.20 9.54 0.73
C LEU A 168 -25.98 8.42 0.01
N ARG A 169 -25.31 7.45 -0.56
CA ARG A 169 -25.95 6.29 -1.17
C ARG A 169 -26.27 5.24 -0.12
N ASP A 170 -27.49 4.77 -0.18
CA ASP A 170 -27.88 3.57 0.54
C ASP A 170 -27.10 2.36 -0.03
N VAL A 171 -26.44 1.62 0.84
CA VAL A 171 -25.68 0.43 0.44
C VAL A 171 -26.53 -0.81 0.74
N PRO A 172 -26.51 -1.83 -0.14
CA PRO A 172 -27.22 -3.07 0.12
C PRO A 172 -26.75 -3.70 1.43
N GLU A 173 -27.68 -4.17 2.23
CA GLU A 173 -27.34 -4.94 3.43
C GLU A 173 -26.66 -6.24 3.03
N ILE A 174 -25.50 -6.50 3.64
CA ILE A 174 -24.78 -7.76 3.48
C ILE A 174 -25.39 -8.77 4.45
N THR A 175 -25.99 -9.82 3.93
CA THR A 175 -26.51 -10.95 4.72
C THR A 175 -25.56 -12.14 4.62
N VAL A 176 -25.75 -13.14 5.50
CA VAL A 176 -24.99 -14.38 5.47
C VAL A 176 -25.10 -15.14 4.14
N ASN A 177 -26.14 -14.89 3.36
CA ASN A 177 -26.34 -15.49 2.04
C ASN A 177 -25.37 -14.94 0.97
N CYS A 178 -24.69 -13.81 1.26
CA CYS A 178 -23.71 -13.22 0.34
C CYS A 178 -22.56 -14.18 0.04
N TRP A 179 -22.18 -15.02 0.97
CA TRP A 179 -21.07 -15.96 0.81
C TRP A 179 -21.32 -16.92 -0.35
N ASP A 180 -22.53 -17.49 -0.42
CA ASP A 180 -22.92 -18.41 -1.50
C ASP A 180 -23.08 -17.66 -2.84
N ILE A 181 -23.66 -16.45 -2.83
CA ILE A 181 -23.85 -15.64 -4.03
C ILE A 181 -22.51 -15.23 -4.65
N LEU A 182 -21.54 -14.84 -3.81
CA LEU A 182 -20.22 -14.38 -4.26
C LEU A 182 -19.22 -15.52 -4.46
N GLY A 183 -19.54 -16.74 -4.01
CA GLY A 183 -18.62 -17.87 -4.01
C GLY A 183 -17.36 -17.63 -3.16
N ILE A 184 -17.45 -16.79 -2.14
CA ILE A 184 -16.34 -16.40 -1.26
C ILE A 184 -16.51 -17.07 0.10
N LYS A 185 -15.44 -17.63 0.62
CA LYS A 185 -15.44 -18.19 1.97
C LYS A 185 -15.16 -17.09 3.00
N PRO A 186 -15.90 -17.01 4.12
CA PRO A 186 -15.71 -15.99 5.16
C PRO A 186 -14.28 -15.88 5.67
N GLU A 187 -13.58 -17.00 5.78
CA GLU A 187 -12.19 -17.06 6.25
C GLU A 187 -11.17 -16.47 5.27
N THR A 188 -11.54 -16.18 4.03
CA THR A 188 -10.63 -15.63 3.01
C THR A 188 -10.73 -14.11 2.88
N ILE A 189 -11.71 -13.48 3.53
CA ILE A 189 -11.84 -12.01 3.47
C ILE A 189 -10.78 -11.32 4.34
N MET A 190 -10.44 -10.09 3.98
CA MET A 190 -9.37 -9.33 4.62
C MET A 190 -9.55 -9.18 6.14
N CYS A 191 -10.76 -8.97 6.63
CA CYS A 191 -11.02 -8.85 8.07
C CYS A 191 -10.83 -10.18 8.83
N ALA A 192 -10.84 -11.32 8.17
CA ALA A 192 -10.51 -12.62 8.75
C ALA A 192 -9.00 -12.91 8.69
N THR A 193 -8.32 -12.44 7.64
CA THR A 193 -6.91 -12.78 7.36
C THR A 193 -5.91 -11.72 7.79
N SER A 194 -6.35 -10.52 8.13
CA SER A 194 -5.46 -9.41 8.50
C SER A 194 -5.79 -8.84 9.88
N ARG A 195 -4.79 -8.32 10.55
CA ARG A 195 -4.93 -7.57 11.81
C ARG A 195 -4.20 -6.25 11.68
N MET A 196 -4.83 -5.18 12.16
CA MET A 196 -4.25 -3.84 12.17
C MET A 196 -3.81 -3.49 13.58
N VAL A 197 -2.56 -3.05 13.68
CA VAL A 197 -2.01 -2.46 14.89
C VAL A 197 -1.98 -0.94 14.73
N ALA A 198 -2.55 -0.21 15.68
CA ALA A 198 -2.58 1.24 15.65
C ALA A 198 -2.21 1.82 17.02
N LYS A 199 -1.20 2.67 17.06
CA LYS A 199 -0.79 3.37 18.28
C LYS A 199 -1.57 4.66 18.43
N ARG A 200 -2.25 4.83 19.58
CA ARG A 200 -2.89 6.09 19.96
C ARG A 200 -1.90 6.97 20.70
N LYS A 201 -2.03 8.28 20.55
CA LYS A 201 -1.19 9.23 21.29
C LYS A 201 -1.42 9.06 22.81
N GLY A 202 -0.33 8.82 23.55
CA GLY A 202 -0.39 8.62 25.00
C GLY A 202 -0.82 7.22 25.47
N ALA A 203 -0.89 6.23 24.55
CA ALA A 203 -1.14 4.84 24.89
C ALA A 203 0.00 3.95 24.35
N ASP A 204 0.14 2.78 24.94
CA ASP A 204 0.97 1.72 24.39
C ASP A 204 0.34 1.17 23.10
N ALA A 205 1.18 0.64 22.21
CA ALA A 205 0.71 0.02 20.97
C ALA A 205 0.13 -1.37 21.23
#